data_00034e3fa48541984fce1d5a4d24fa03
#
_entry.id   00034e3fa48541984fce1d5a4d24fa03
#
_cell.length_a   1.000
_cell.length_b   1.000
_cell.length_c   1.000
_cell.angle_alpha   90.00
_cell.angle_beta   90.00
_cell.angle_gamma   90.00
#
_symmetry.space_group_name_H-M   'P 1'
#
loop_
_entity.id
_entity.type
_entity.pdbx_description
1 polymer ?
#
loop_
_entity_poly.entity_id
_entity_poly.type
_entity_poly.pdbx_seq_one_letter_code
_entity_poly.pdbx_strand_id
1 'polypeptide(L)'
;VAKLYFDGNMELIRDMVISIIGFGNQGNAQALNLRDGGFRVLIGNIEDEYAKRARDLGFTVHSIPEAVKLGNVIVMAIPDEVQPEVWVKDIQPNLSPGKIVIFLSGYNVFYGFIKPPRDVDVIMVAPRMIGEGVRENFLNNKGFPVLIGVSNDYSGKAWDYALAYSKAIGAIGRPGGVAVESSFEEETITDLFSEHTWAGAFLFLLAEGYNVLMKTVYHXXXXXXX
;
A
#
# COMPACT_ATOMS: atom_id res chain seq x y z
N VAL A 1 13.48 -12.70 16.16
CA VAL A 1 12.98 -13.27 14.89
C VAL A 1 11.56 -12.75 14.67
N ALA A 2 11.30 -12.17 13.50
CA ALA A 2 9.97 -11.63 13.19
C ALA A 2 8.93 -12.75 13.16
N LYS A 3 7.73 -12.43 13.62
CA LYS A 3 6.62 -13.38 13.55
C LYS A 3 6.02 -13.37 12.14
N LEU A 4 5.55 -14.54 11.73
CA LEU A 4 4.92 -14.74 10.43
C LEU A 4 3.47 -15.13 10.63
N TYR A 5 2.59 -14.51 9.85
CA TYR A 5 1.16 -14.79 9.91
C TYR A 5 0.68 -15.19 8.50
N PHE A 6 -0.18 -16.20 8.45
CA PHE A 6 -0.65 -16.73 7.19
C PHE A 6 -2.16 -16.57 7.00
N ASP A 7 -2.85 -16.07 8.03
CA ASP A 7 -4.31 -15.91 7.96
C ASP A 7 -4.75 -14.73 8.83
N GLY A 8 -5.99 -14.30 8.64
CA GLY A 8 -6.61 -13.23 9.39
C GLY A 8 -8.13 -13.32 9.34
N ASN A 9 -8.80 -12.55 10.16
CA ASN A 9 -10.26 -12.57 10.24
C ASN A 9 -10.86 -11.36 9.51
N MET A 10 -11.21 -11.54 8.24
CA MET A 10 -11.81 -10.49 7.41
C MET A 10 -13.14 -9.97 7.95
N GLU A 11 -13.84 -10.79 8.77
CA GLU A 11 -15.15 -10.38 9.28
C GLU A 11 -15.06 -9.16 10.20
N LEU A 12 -13.88 -8.90 10.76
CA LEU A 12 -13.67 -7.71 11.61
C LEU A 12 -13.88 -6.39 10.85
N ILE A 13 -13.67 -6.40 9.52
CA ILE A 13 -13.82 -5.19 8.71
C ILE A 13 -14.93 -5.35 7.65
N ARG A 14 -15.67 -6.45 7.67
CA ARG A 14 -16.66 -6.79 6.63
C ARG A 14 -17.72 -5.69 6.44
N ASP A 15 -18.22 -5.14 7.53
CA ASP A 15 -19.29 -4.14 7.47
C ASP A 15 -18.78 -2.71 7.49
N MET A 16 -17.48 -2.52 7.49
CA MET A 16 -16.86 -1.20 7.48
C MET A 16 -16.81 -0.62 6.07
N VAL A 17 -16.88 0.70 5.97
CA VAL A 17 -16.63 1.40 4.72
C VAL A 17 -15.13 1.64 4.60
N ILE A 18 -14.54 1.18 3.51
CA ILE A 18 -13.11 1.32 3.25
C ILE A 18 -12.92 2.42 2.19
N SER A 19 -12.29 3.51 2.62
CA SER A 19 -11.98 4.63 1.73
C SER A 19 -10.52 4.53 1.28
N ILE A 20 -10.31 4.32 0.00
CA ILE A 20 -8.97 4.29 -0.59
C ILE A 20 -8.66 5.73 -1.06
N ILE A 21 -7.64 6.33 -0.48
CA ILE A 21 -7.23 7.68 -0.84
C ILE A 21 -6.16 7.57 -1.93
N GLY A 22 -6.55 7.91 -3.16
CA GLY A 22 -5.72 7.72 -4.34
C GLY A 22 -6.16 6.51 -5.15
N PHE A 23 -5.88 6.55 -6.46
CA PHE A 23 -6.25 5.44 -7.35
C PHE A 23 -5.12 5.13 -8.34
N GLY A 24 -3.89 5.25 -7.86
CA GLY A 24 -2.71 4.88 -8.61
C GLY A 24 -2.50 3.37 -8.61
N ASN A 25 -1.26 2.95 -8.71
CA ASN A 25 -0.90 1.54 -8.87
C ASN A 25 -1.46 0.65 -7.76
N GLN A 26 -1.17 0.98 -6.49
CA GLN A 26 -1.66 0.21 -5.36
C GLN A 26 -3.14 0.44 -5.09
N GLY A 27 -3.59 1.70 -5.14
CA GLY A 27 -4.99 2.03 -4.85
C GLY A 27 -5.95 1.31 -5.77
N ASN A 28 -5.65 1.30 -7.07
CA ASN A 28 -6.43 0.59 -8.07
C ASN A 28 -6.52 -0.91 -7.76
N ALA A 29 -5.36 -1.55 -7.59
CA ALA A 29 -5.30 -3.00 -7.37
C ALA A 29 -6.03 -3.40 -6.08
N GLN A 30 -5.76 -2.69 -4.99
CA GLN A 30 -6.37 -3.02 -3.70
C GLN A 30 -7.88 -2.76 -3.71
N ALA A 31 -8.32 -1.65 -4.34
CA ALA A 31 -9.75 -1.36 -4.44
C ALA A 31 -10.50 -2.46 -5.20
N LEU A 32 -9.94 -2.92 -6.32
CA LEU A 32 -10.55 -4.00 -7.10
C LEU A 32 -10.62 -5.30 -6.30
N ASN A 33 -9.53 -5.65 -5.62
CA ASN A 33 -9.50 -6.88 -4.81
C ASN A 33 -10.52 -6.83 -3.67
N LEU A 34 -10.60 -5.69 -2.98
CA LEU A 34 -11.57 -5.51 -1.90
C LEU A 34 -13.01 -5.60 -2.42
N ARG A 35 -13.29 -4.94 -3.54
CA ARG A 35 -14.64 -4.98 -4.14
C ARG A 35 -15.01 -6.41 -4.53
N ASP A 36 -14.09 -7.13 -5.18
CA ASP A 36 -14.36 -8.52 -5.57
C ASP A 36 -14.56 -9.42 -4.35
N GLY A 37 -13.97 -9.06 -3.22
CA GLY A 37 -14.16 -9.76 -1.95
C GLY A 37 -15.42 -9.38 -1.21
N GLY A 38 -16.24 -8.49 -1.75
CA GLY A 38 -17.52 -8.11 -1.18
C GLY A 38 -17.47 -7.00 -0.15
N PHE A 39 -16.38 -6.24 -0.10
CA PHE A 39 -16.24 -5.12 0.84
C PHE A 39 -16.82 -3.84 0.24
N ARG A 40 -17.25 -2.92 1.11
CA ARG A 40 -17.73 -1.60 0.69
C ARG A 40 -16.54 -0.68 0.49
N VAL A 41 -16.27 -0.35 -0.76
CA VAL A 41 -15.09 0.46 -1.13
C VAL A 41 -15.55 1.75 -1.78
N LEU A 42 -14.96 2.86 -1.36
CA LEU A 42 -15.10 4.11 -2.09
C LEU A 42 -13.72 4.73 -2.27
N ILE A 43 -13.61 5.61 -3.24
CA ILE A 43 -12.34 6.23 -3.61
C ILE A 43 -12.41 7.71 -3.22
N GLY A 44 -11.35 8.19 -2.56
CA GLY A 44 -11.13 9.61 -2.33
C GLY A 44 -10.01 10.09 -3.24
N ASN A 45 -10.30 11.02 -4.13
CA ASN A 45 -9.29 11.47 -5.09
C ASN A 45 -9.64 12.88 -5.58
N ILE A 46 -8.61 13.61 -6.01
CA ILE A 46 -8.86 14.89 -6.70
C ILE A 46 -9.44 14.60 -8.09
N GLU A 47 -10.05 15.60 -8.71
CA GLU A 47 -10.59 15.42 -10.05
C GLU A 47 -9.48 15.42 -11.10
N ASP A 48 -9.10 14.23 -11.52
CA ASP A 48 -8.04 13.99 -12.49
C ASP A 48 -8.32 12.70 -13.27
N GLU A 49 -7.36 12.24 -14.05
CA GLU A 49 -7.52 11.02 -14.85
C GLU A 49 -7.68 9.76 -13.98
N TYR A 50 -7.14 9.76 -12.77
CA TYR A 50 -7.29 8.62 -11.87
C TYR A 50 -8.73 8.53 -11.34
N ALA A 51 -9.34 9.69 -11.02
CA ALA A 51 -10.76 9.74 -10.63
C ALA A 51 -11.65 9.23 -11.76
N LYS A 52 -11.35 9.66 -13.00
CA LYS A 52 -12.09 9.19 -14.17
C LYS A 52 -11.97 7.67 -14.32
N ARG A 53 -10.75 7.15 -14.22
CA ARG A 53 -10.51 5.70 -14.32
C ARG A 53 -11.28 4.92 -13.24
N ALA A 54 -11.31 5.44 -12.03
CA ALA A 54 -12.04 4.79 -10.94
C ALA A 54 -13.53 4.72 -11.24
N ARG A 55 -14.11 5.82 -11.74
CA ARG A 55 -15.53 5.85 -12.14
C ARG A 55 -15.83 4.91 -13.30
N ASP A 56 -14.91 4.87 -14.29
CA ASP A 56 -15.08 3.97 -15.45
C ASP A 56 -15.07 2.49 -14.99
N LEU A 57 -14.39 2.19 -13.90
CA LEU A 57 -14.37 0.84 -13.31
C LEU A 57 -15.54 0.62 -12.35
N GLY A 58 -16.43 1.61 -12.17
CA GLY A 58 -17.65 1.46 -11.38
C GLY A 58 -17.54 1.86 -9.93
N PHE A 59 -16.45 2.50 -9.52
CA PHE A 59 -16.31 2.97 -8.14
C PHE A 59 -16.98 4.32 -7.93
N THR A 60 -17.50 4.53 -6.71
CA THR A 60 -17.93 5.86 -6.27
C THR A 60 -16.69 6.66 -5.88
N VAL A 61 -16.55 7.85 -6.47
CA VAL A 61 -15.40 8.72 -6.19
C VAL A 61 -15.92 9.98 -5.49
N HIS A 62 -15.34 10.26 -4.34
CA HIS A 62 -15.62 11.45 -3.54
C HIS A 62 -14.37 12.33 -3.47
N SER A 63 -14.54 13.57 -3.04
CA SER A 63 -13.39 14.38 -2.63
C SER A 63 -12.68 13.68 -1.48
N ILE A 64 -11.41 13.98 -1.28
CA ILE A 64 -10.63 13.34 -0.20
C ILE A 64 -11.29 13.63 1.17
N PRO A 65 -11.64 14.90 1.52
CA PRO A 65 -12.28 15.14 2.81
C PRO A 65 -13.58 14.33 3.01
N GLU A 66 -14.39 14.22 1.96
CA GLU A 66 -15.65 13.45 2.05
C GLU A 66 -15.37 11.96 2.25
N ALA A 67 -14.42 11.42 1.51
CA ALA A 67 -14.06 10.01 1.64
C ALA A 67 -13.57 9.69 3.06
N VAL A 68 -12.80 10.60 3.66
CA VAL A 68 -12.33 10.42 5.04
C VAL A 68 -13.49 10.43 6.02
N LYS A 69 -14.45 11.34 5.85
CA LYS A 69 -15.63 11.39 6.72
C LYS A 69 -16.48 10.13 6.63
N LEU A 70 -16.65 9.60 5.42
CA LEU A 70 -17.50 8.43 5.18
C LEU A 70 -16.86 7.12 5.59
N GLY A 71 -15.53 7.02 5.50
CA GLY A 71 -14.82 5.78 5.74
C GLY A 71 -14.61 5.45 7.22
N ASN A 72 -14.68 4.17 7.54
CA ASN A 72 -14.22 3.65 8.83
C ASN A 72 -12.73 3.32 8.75
N VAL A 73 -12.30 2.84 7.59
CA VAL A 73 -10.91 2.50 7.28
C VAL A 73 -10.44 3.45 6.18
N ILE A 74 -9.34 4.16 6.45
CA ILE A 74 -8.76 5.12 5.52
C ILE A 74 -7.42 4.58 5.05
N VAL A 75 -7.29 4.29 3.76
CA VAL A 75 -6.07 3.70 3.20
C VAL A 75 -5.33 4.79 2.42
N MET A 76 -4.09 5.07 2.82
CA MET A 76 -3.28 6.13 2.24
C MET A 76 -2.52 5.58 1.02
N ALA A 77 -3.16 5.68 -0.16
CA ALA A 77 -2.62 5.11 -1.41
C ALA A 77 -2.18 6.20 -2.41
N ILE A 78 -1.84 7.39 -1.91
CA ILE A 78 -1.21 8.45 -2.69
C ILE A 78 0.31 8.43 -2.46
N PRO A 79 1.11 8.99 -3.37
CA PRO A 79 2.57 8.98 -3.22
C PRO A 79 3.04 9.62 -1.91
N ASP A 80 4.10 9.07 -1.34
CA ASP A 80 4.60 9.51 -0.03
C ASP A 80 4.92 11.02 0.01
N GLU A 81 5.45 11.55 -1.09
CA GLU A 81 5.87 12.97 -1.14
C GLU A 81 4.70 13.97 -1.05
N VAL A 82 3.49 13.56 -1.45
CA VAL A 82 2.33 14.46 -1.35
C VAL A 82 1.51 14.22 -0.09
N GLN A 83 1.73 13.09 0.59
CA GLN A 83 0.91 12.74 1.76
C GLN A 83 0.92 13.79 2.87
N PRO A 84 2.07 14.41 3.25
CA PRO A 84 2.04 15.36 4.36
C PRO A 84 1.12 16.55 4.13
N GLU A 85 1.12 17.11 2.91
CA GLU A 85 0.24 18.24 2.59
C GLU A 85 -1.23 17.80 2.61
N VAL A 86 -1.54 16.68 1.97
CA VAL A 86 -2.91 16.16 1.92
C VAL A 86 -3.39 15.80 3.33
N TRP A 87 -2.49 15.25 4.17
CA TRP A 87 -2.81 14.90 5.55
C TRP A 87 -3.31 16.10 6.34
N VAL A 88 -2.56 17.18 6.33
CA VAL A 88 -2.90 18.38 7.10
C VAL A 88 -4.17 19.04 6.56
N LYS A 89 -4.31 19.08 5.24
CA LYS A 89 -5.41 19.80 4.59
C LYS A 89 -6.70 19.00 4.58
N ASP A 90 -6.64 17.73 4.22
CA ASP A 90 -7.83 16.96 3.86
C ASP A 90 -8.11 15.76 4.77
N ILE A 91 -7.09 15.13 5.34
CA ILE A 91 -7.27 13.89 6.12
C ILE A 91 -7.53 14.20 7.58
N GLN A 92 -6.54 14.79 8.26
CA GLN A 92 -6.61 14.97 9.71
C GLN A 92 -7.82 15.76 10.17
N PRO A 93 -8.22 16.87 9.51
CA PRO A 93 -9.40 17.63 9.96
C PRO A 93 -10.71 16.86 9.86
N ASN A 94 -10.72 15.77 9.09
CA ASN A 94 -11.94 15.00 8.82
C ASN A 94 -11.93 13.63 9.49
N LEU A 95 -10.88 13.30 10.24
CA LEU A 95 -10.84 12.07 11.05
C LEU A 95 -11.70 12.24 12.29
N SER A 96 -12.30 11.15 12.74
CA SER A 96 -13.01 11.09 14.01
C SER A 96 -12.48 9.90 14.82
N PRO A 97 -12.69 9.94 16.16
CA PRO A 97 -12.17 8.85 17.01
C PRO A 97 -12.65 7.48 16.57
N GLY A 98 -11.75 6.51 16.64
CA GLY A 98 -12.06 5.12 16.33
C GLY A 98 -11.87 4.72 14.89
N LYS A 99 -11.51 5.64 14.00
CA LYS A 99 -11.19 5.26 12.62
C LYS A 99 -9.87 4.52 12.58
N ILE A 100 -9.67 3.76 11.51
CA ILE A 100 -8.46 3.00 11.24
C ILE A 100 -7.76 3.65 10.06
N VAL A 101 -6.51 4.05 10.23
CA VAL A 101 -5.71 4.62 9.13
C VAL A 101 -4.63 3.61 8.76
N ILE A 102 -4.60 3.23 7.50
CA ILE A 102 -3.65 2.25 6.98
C ILE A 102 -2.69 2.94 6.02
N PHE A 103 -1.40 2.91 6.36
CA PHE A 103 -0.32 3.39 5.50
C PHE A 103 0.26 2.21 4.73
N LEU A 104 0.66 2.45 3.48
CA LEU A 104 1.23 1.41 2.62
C LEU A 104 2.76 1.42 2.67
N SER A 105 3.34 2.36 3.41
CA SER A 105 4.77 2.41 3.75
C SER A 105 4.92 3.05 5.12
N GLY A 106 6.08 2.90 5.74
CA GLY A 106 6.35 3.49 7.05
C GLY A 106 6.88 4.92 7.01
N TYR A 107 7.23 5.40 5.83
CA TYR A 107 8.07 6.60 5.62
C TYR A 107 7.59 7.84 6.37
N ASN A 108 6.38 8.29 6.08
CA ASN A 108 5.90 9.57 6.59
C ASN A 108 5.67 9.58 8.11
N VAL A 109 5.23 8.45 8.64
CA VAL A 109 5.00 8.34 10.09
C VAL A 109 6.33 8.19 10.83
N PHE A 110 7.24 7.35 10.29
CA PHE A 110 8.55 7.14 10.95
C PHE A 110 9.35 8.45 11.03
N TYR A 111 9.41 9.21 9.93
CA TYR A 111 10.15 10.47 9.93
C TYR A 111 9.40 11.64 10.58
N GLY A 112 8.15 11.41 11.01
CA GLY A 112 7.36 12.43 11.69
C GLY A 112 6.81 13.51 10.77
N PHE A 113 6.79 13.26 9.46
CA PHE A 113 6.15 14.18 8.51
C PHE A 113 4.63 14.13 8.66
N ILE A 114 4.11 12.99 9.11
CA ILE A 114 2.70 12.83 9.48
C ILE A 114 2.65 12.35 10.92
N LYS A 115 1.85 13.04 11.74
CA LYS A 115 1.66 12.70 13.16
C LYS A 115 0.17 12.45 13.39
N PRO A 116 -0.27 11.20 13.25
CA PRO A 116 -1.69 10.89 13.42
C PRO A 116 -2.16 11.17 14.85
N PRO A 117 -3.45 11.52 15.01
CA PRO A 117 -4.00 11.71 16.35
C PRO A 117 -4.03 10.38 17.12
N ARG A 118 -4.05 10.46 18.45
CA ARG A 118 -3.96 9.28 19.32
C ARG A 118 -5.25 8.49 19.40
N ASP A 119 -6.34 9.04 18.90
CA ASP A 119 -7.66 8.41 18.99
C ASP A 119 -8.06 7.65 17.73
N VAL A 120 -7.08 7.29 16.90
CA VAL A 120 -7.29 6.39 15.74
C VAL A 120 -6.27 5.27 15.79
N ASP A 121 -6.61 4.14 15.18
CA ASP A 121 -5.62 3.08 14.95
C ASP A 121 -4.72 3.49 13.79
N VAL A 122 -3.43 3.29 13.93
CA VAL A 122 -2.44 3.60 12.90
C VAL A 122 -1.67 2.34 12.56
N ILE A 123 -1.90 1.84 11.37
CA ILE A 123 -1.44 0.52 10.93
C ILE A 123 -0.64 0.69 9.64
N MET A 124 0.37 -0.13 9.48
CA MET A 124 1.08 -0.27 8.19
C MET A 124 0.76 -1.65 7.61
N VAL A 125 0.35 -1.67 6.36
CA VAL A 125 0.28 -2.88 5.55
C VAL A 125 1.02 -2.56 4.26
N ALA A 126 2.27 -2.98 4.18
CA ALA A 126 3.19 -2.62 3.09
C ALA A 126 3.39 -3.82 2.15
N PRO A 127 2.68 -3.85 1.01
CA PRO A 127 2.86 -4.96 0.07
C PRO A 127 4.27 -4.98 -0.51
N ARG A 128 4.87 -6.17 -0.58
CA ARG A 128 6.16 -6.36 -1.25
C ARG A 128 5.92 -6.86 -2.67
N MET A 129 5.03 -6.16 -3.37
CA MET A 129 4.63 -6.49 -4.74
C MET A 129 4.00 -5.25 -5.38
N ILE A 130 4.32 -4.98 -6.65
CA ILE A 130 3.73 -3.86 -7.39
C ILE A 130 2.22 -4.11 -7.60
N GLY A 131 1.45 -3.05 -7.80
CA GLY A 131 -0.01 -3.14 -7.88
C GLY A 131 -0.52 -4.13 -8.91
N GLU A 132 0.10 -4.16 -10.10
CA GLU A 132 -0.29 -5.11 -11.14
C GLU A 132 -0.19 -6.56 -10.62
N GLY A 133 0.92 -6.88 -9.94
CA GLY A 133 1.10 -8.19 -9.33
C GLY A 133 0.11 -8.48 -8.21
N VAL A 134 -0.23 -7.46 -7.41
CA VAL A 134 -1.24 -7.58 -6.36
C VAL A 134 -2.58 -8.04 -6.98
N ARG A 135 -2.97 -7.41 -8.08
CA ARG A 135 -4.23 -7.75 -8.76
C ARG A 135 -4.15 -9.11 -9.43
N GLU A 136 -3.07 -9.39 -10.16
CA GLU A 136 -2.89 -10.65 -10.86
C GLU A 136 -2.88 -11.84 -9.90
N ASN A 137 -2.17 -11.71 -8.79
CA ASN A 137 -2.14 -12.78 -7.79
C ASN A 137 -3.53 -13.04 -7.20
N PHE A 138 -4.28 -11.97 -6.93
CA PHE A 138 -5.65 -12.11 -6.41
C PHE A 138 -6.50 -12.93 -7.37
N LEU A 139 -6.47 -12.59 -8.66
CA LEU A 139 -7.26 -13.28 -9.69
C LEU A 139 -6.85 -14.75 -9.84
N ASN A 140 -5.59 -15.06 -9.59
CA ASN A 140 -5.05 -16.42 -9.69
C ASN A 140 -5.08 -17.18 -8.36
N ASN A 141 -5.78 -16.65 -7.37
CA ASN A 141 -5.87 -17.24 -6.02
C ASN A 141 -4.50 -17.45 -5.37
N LYS A 142 -3.58 -16.53 -5.61
CA LYS A 142 -2.25 -16.51 -4.99
C LYS A 142 -2.13 -15.34 -4.03
N GLY A 143 -1.35 -15.53 -2.98
CA GLY A 143 -1.02 -14.45 -2.05
C GLY A 143 0.26 -13.74 -2.44
N PHE A 144 0.71 -12.84 -1.57
CA PHE A 144 1.96 -12.13 -1.74
C PHE A 144 2.45 -11.65 -0.37
N PRO A 145 3.74 -11.38 -0.22
CA PRO A 145 4.24 -10.93 1.08
C PRO A 145 3.80 -9.50 1.40
N VAL A 146 3.48 -9.26 2.66
CA VAL A 146 3.26 -7.90 3.20
C VAL A 146 4.05 -7.75 4.49
N LEU A 147 4.56 -6.56 4.75
CA LEU A 147 5.06 -6.19 6.08
C LEU A 147 3.93 -5.52 6.82
N ILE A 148 3.70 -5.91 8.07
CA ILE A 148 2.66 -5.30 8.90
C ILE A 148 3.26 -4.71 10.16
N GLY A 149 2.75 -3.55 10.57
CA GLY A 149 3.19 -2.89 11.79
C GLY A 149 2.08 -2.05 12.36
N VAL A 150 2.17 -1.75 13.65
CA VAL A 150 1.21 -0.92 14.35
C VAL A 150 1.98 0.22 15.03
N SER A 151 1.61 1.46 14.73
CA SER A 151 2.19 2.63 15.36
C SER A 151 1.32 3.11 16.53
N ASN A 152 0.01 2.97 16.41
CA ASN A 152 -0.92 3.34 17.48
C ASN A 152 -2.09 2.35 17.49
N ASP A 153 -2.39 1.83 18.68
CA ASP A 153 -3.45 0.85 18.86
C ASP A 153 -4.51 1.41 19.82
N TYR A 154 -5.36 2.29 19.28
CA TYR A 154 -6.42 2.93 20.07
C TYR A 154 -7.53 1.94 20.46
N SER A 155 -7.90 1.07 19.52
CA SER A 155 -9.01 0.13 19.73
C SER A 155 -8.63 -1.10 20.56
N GLY A 156 -7.33 -1.39 20.67
CA GLY A 156 -6.84 -2.65 21.21
C GLY A 156 -6.92 -3.81 20.22
N LYS A 157 -7.25 -3.52 18.96
CA LYS A 157 -7.43 -4.53 17.89
C LYS A 157 -6.63 -4.21 16.65
N ALA A 158 -5.66 -3.29 16.71
CA ALA A 158 -4.98 -2.81 15.51
C ALA A 158 -4.26 -3.95 14.77
N TRP A 159 -3.62 -4.88 15.49
CA TRP A 159 -2.98 -6.04 14.85
C TRP A 159 -4.00 -6.92 14.13
N ASP A 160 -5.14 -7.15 14.74
CA ASP A 160 -6.20 -7.95 14.12
C ASP A 160 -6.73 -7.28 12.86
N TYR A 161 -6.88 -5.94 12.89
CA TYR A 161 -7.29 -5.18 11.71
C TYR A 161 -6.23 -5.23 10.60
N ALA A 162 -4.95 -5.20 10.97
CA ALA A 162 -3.87 -5.31 9.98
C ALA A 162 -3.93 -6.66 9.26
N LEU A 163 -4.14 -7.74 10.00
CA LEU A 163 -4.27 -9.07 9.43
C LEU A 163 -5.56 -9.21 8.62
N ALA A 164 -6.67 -8.65 9.11
CA ALA A 164 -7.94 -8.66 8.38
C ALA A 164 -7.81 -7.96 7.03
N TYR A 165 -7.18 -6.77 7.01
CA TYR A 165 -6.98 -6.02 5.79
C TYR A 165 -6.02 -6.74 4.83
N SER A 166 -4.94 -7.32 5.36
CA SER A 166 -3.99 -8.10 4.56
C SER A 166 -4.67 -9.26 3.84
N LYS A 167 -5.58 -9.94 4.53
CA LYS A 167 -6.35 -11.02 3.91
C LYS A 167 -7.34 -10.47 2.89
N ALA A 168 -8.00 -9.36 3.21
CA ALA A 168 -9.03 -8.77 2.33
C ALA A 168 -8.44 -8.33 0.99
N ILE A 169 -7.20 -7.81 0.97
CA ILE A 169 -6.54 -7.42 -0.29
C ILE A 169 -5.93 -8.62 -1.02
N GLY A 170 -5.96 -9.81 -0.43
CA GLY A 170 -5.48 -11.03 -1.06
C GLY A 170 -4.03 -11.38 -0.73
N ALA A 171 -3.41 -10.71 0.24
CA ALA A 171 -2.01 -11.00 0.58
C ALA A 171 -1.86 -12.33 1.29
N ILE A 172 -2.69 -12.59 2.30
CA ILE A 172 -2.60 -13.82 3.10
C ILE A 172 -3.89 -14.63 2.99
N GLY A 173 -3.87 -15.86 3.54
CA GLY A 173 -4.97 -16.80 3.41
C GLY A 173 -5.00 -17.50 2.04
N ARG A 174 -3.90 -17.40 1.29
CA ARG A 174 -3.75 -17.94 -0.07
C ARG A 174 -2.33 -18.48 -0.23
N PRO A 175 -2.12 -19.45 -1.13
CA PRO A 175 -0.77 -20.00 -1.36
C PRO A 175 0.25 -18.89 -1.71
N GLY A 176 1.39 -18.94 -1.07
CA GLY A 176 2.47 -17.98 -1.29
C GLY A 176 2.35 -16.69 -0.52
N GLY A 177 1.26 -16.51 0.23
CA GLY A 177 1.07 -15.30 1.01
C GLY A 177 1.62 -15.40 2.41
N VAL A 178 2.16 -14.28 2.91
CA VAL A 178 2.66 -14.19 4.28
C VAL A 178 2.64 -12.73 4.73
N ALA A 179 2.21 -12.49 5.96
CA ALA A 179 2.37 -11.20 6.61
C ALA A 179 3.50 -11.33 7.62
N VAL A 180 4.48 -10.46 7.50
CA VAL A 180 5.67 -10.46 8.36
C VAL A 180 5.55 -9.32 9.35
N GLU A 181 5.67 -9.63 10.63
CA GLU A 181 5.67 -8.60 11.67
C GLU A 181 6.87 -7.68 11.47
N SER A 182 6.63 -6.40 11.45
CA SER A 182 7.63 -5.37 11.22
C SER A 182 7.22 -4.10 11.97
N SER A 183 7.89 -3.01 11.67
CA SER A 183 7.55 -1.70 12.22
C SER A 183 7.67 -0.65 11.12
N PHE A 184 7.10 0.53 11.38
CA PHE A 184 7.25 1.66 10.46
C PHE A 184 8.71 2.00 10.21
N GLU A 185 9.54 1.94 11.28
CA GLU A 185 10.98 2.16 11.18
C GLU A 185 11.66 1.10 10.33
N GLU A 186 11.44 -0.17 10.68
CA GLU A 186 12.14 -1.27 10.01
C GLU A 186 11.80 -1.32 8.52
N GLU A 187 10.52 -1.15 8.18
CA GLU A 187 10.10 -1.11 6.78
C GLU A 187 10.77 0.03 6.04
N THR A 188 10.73 1.26 6.61
CA THR A 188 11.31 2.45 5.97
C THR A 188 12.81 2.28 5.74
N ILE A 189 13.54 1.86 6.77
CA ILE A 189 15.00 1.75 6.67
C ILE A 189 15.39 0.68 5.66
N THR A 190 14.74 -0.50 5.69
CA THR A 190 15.11 -1.58 4.78
C THR A 190 14.70 -1.27 3.33
N ASP A 191 13.57 -0.59 3.14
CA ASP A 191 13.12 -0.20 1.80
C ASP A 191 14.09 0.81 1.18
N LEU A 192 14.39 1.90 1.90
CA LEU A 192 15.35 2.91 1.43
C LEU A 192 16.73 2.30 1.20
N PHE A 193 17.17 1.42 2.09
CA PHE A 193 18.47 0.77 1.93
C PHE A 193 18.52 -0.03 0.62
N SER A 194 17.49 -0.84 0.37
CA SER A 194 17.49 -1.67 -0.85
C SER A 194 17.36 -0.82 -2.11
N GLU A 195 16.54 0.24 -2.09
CA GLU A 195 16.40 1.13 -3.24
C GLU A 195 17.69 1.87 -3.56
N HIS A 196 18.36 2.41 -2.53
CA HIS A 196 19.52 3.28 -2.73
C HIS A 196 20.83 2.52 -2.87
N THR A 197 20.92 1.30 -2.35
CA THR A 197 22.17 0.57 -2.41
C THR A 197 22.24 -0.40 -3.58
N TRP A 198 21.42 -1.44 -3.59
CA TRP A 198 21.65 -2.48 -4.61
C TRP A 198 20.59 -2.50 -5.70
N ALA A 199 19.33 -2.15 -5.45
CA ALA A 199 18.33 -2.20 -6.52
C ALA A 199 18.63 -1.13 -7.58
N GLY A 200 18.75 0.13 -7.16
CA GLY A 200 19.05 1.22 -8.07
C GLY A 200 20.45 1.13 -8.66
N ALA A 201 21.45 0.91 -7.81
CA ALA A 201 22.85 0.85 -8.23
C ALA A 201 23.10 -0.34 -9.16
N PHE A 202 22.50 -1.49 -8.89
CA PHE A 202 22.65 -2.68 -9.73
C PHE A 202 22.07 -2.46 -11.12
N LEU A 203 20.87 -1.90 -11.19
CA LEU A 203 20.25 -1.61 -12.49
C LEU A 203 21.07 -0.58 -13.29
N PHE A 204 21.58 0.44 -12.60
CA PHE A 204 22.42 1.45 -13.21
C PHE A 204 23.71 0.81 -13.76
N LEU A 205 24.33 -0.07 -12.97
CA LEU A 205 25.55 -0.75 -13.37
C LEU A 205 25.33 -1.62 -14.61
N LEU A 206 24.21 -2.34 -14.66
CA LEU A 206 23.85 -3.15 -15.82
C LEU A 206 23.65 -2.26 -17.05
N ALA A 207 22.94 -1.14 -16.91
CA ALA A 207 22.71 -0.21 -18.00
C ALA A 207 24.02 0.38 -18.51
N GLU A 208 24.91 0.79 -17.61
CA GLU A 208 26.21 1.34 -18.00
C GLU A 208 27.10 0.30 -18.63
N GLY A 209 27.09 -0.93 -18.11
CA GLY A 209 27.81 -2.03 -18.76
C GLY A 209 27.34 -2.27 -20.18
N TYR A 210 26.02 -2.28 -20.37
CA TYR A 210 25.44 -2.40 -21.71
C TYR A 210 25.87 -1.23 -22.60
N ASN A 211 25.81 0.01 -22.09
CA ASN A 211 26.21 1.20 -22.84
C ASN A 211 27.69 1.14 -23.28
N VAL A 212 28.56 0.64 -22.39
CA VAL A 212 29.98 0.47 -22.71
C VAL A 212 30.14 -0.54 -23.86
N LEU A 213 29.46 -1.68 -23.75
CA LEU A 213 29.51 -2.71 -24.79
C LEU A 213 29.00 -2.18 -26.14
N MET A 214 27.93 -1.39 -26.11
CA MET A 214 27.33 -0.84 -27.32
C MET A 214 28.27 0.17 -28.04
N LYS A 215 29.21 0.73 -27.30
CA LYS A 215 30.21 1.67 -27.89
C LYS A 215 31.38 0.92 -28.51
N THR A 216 31.44 -0.39 -28.37
CA THR A 216 32.51 -1.19 -28.99
C THR A 216 32.08 -1.69 -30.38
N VAL A 217 32.96 -2.38 -31.03
CA VAL A 217 32.69 -2.96 -32.36
C VAL A 217 31.90 -4.27 -32.28
N TYR A 218 31.52 -4.70 -31.10
CA TYR A 218 30.81 -5.96 -30.93
C TYR A 218 29.29 -5.78 -31.09
N HIS A 219 28.76 -6.85 -31.62
CA HIS A 219 27.33 -6.82 -31.92
C HIS A 219 26.46 -6.71 -30.70
N UNK A 220 25.53 -5.99 -30.78
CA UNK A 220 24.58 -5.78 -29.73
C UNK A 220 23.89 -7.01 -29.22
N UNK A 221 23.78 -7.86 -30.05
CA UNK A 221 23.21 -9.13 -29.65
C UNK A 221 24.08 -9.92 -28.71
N UNK A 222 25.22 -9.71 -28.92
CA UNK A 222 26.14 -10.30 -28.01
C UNK A 222 26.20 -9.64 -26.68
N UNK A 223 25.99 -8.53 -26.73
CA UNK A 223 25.95 -7.78 -25.49
C UNK A 223 24.75 -8.06 -24.63
N UNK A 224 23.83 -8.35 -25.26
CA UNK A 224 22.60 -8.70 -24.59
C UNK A 224 22.58 -10.12 -24.07
N UNK A 225 23.27 -10.79 -24.62
CA UNK A 225 23.50 -12.17 -24.23
C UNK A 225 24.55 -12.29 -23.18
N UNK A 226 25.12 -11.41 -23.21
CA UNK A 226 26.11 -11.32 -22.20
C UNK A 226 25.69 -10.81 -21.01
#